data_b785e0244d3e0227dd30a826a4b766b0
#
_entry.id   b785e0244d3e0227dd30a826a4b766b0
#
_cell.length_a   1.000
_cell.length_b   1.000
_cell.length_c   1.000
_cell.angle_alpha   90.00
_cell.angle_beta   90.00
_cell.angle_gamma   90.00
#
_symmetry.space_group_name_H-M   'P 1'
#
loop_
_entity.id
_entity.type
_entity.pdbx_description
1 polymer ?
#
loop_
_entity_poly.entity_id
_entity_poly.type
_entity_poly.pdbx_seq_one_letter_code
_entity_poly.pdbx_strand_id
1 'polypeptide(L)'
;MGNPLFSCVMPVKGPRPYMEEALASLAAQGMGDDLEVIVQDADVEPDAGQSDAFNKGFAKARGEWLFWLNADDVLLPGALESVKSKVKSEELKARNGDGRGVEWIVGNQLLIDESSNVLRCSVGNGWHDWLYRHAVPHVYGPSSFFRRELLERVGGFDASLHVCMDWDLWIRFMRAGARFRRIDRYLWALRQWEGSKTQRPHDAEEGGRQWAEVVEMLRKNDFSITRGGMLLTRLWRTLNGNYLTEWRDGRRLRGRKAAECVG
;
A
#
# COMPACT_ATOMS: atom_id res chain seq x y z
N MET A 1 19.71 19.63 -10.56
CA MET A 1 19.34 18.64 -9.53
C MET A 1 18.75 17.43 -10.25
N GLY A 2 19.14 16.20 -9.88
CA GLY A 2 18.55 14.98 -10.44
C GLY A 2 17.11 14.79 -9.98
N ASN A 3 16.36 13.88 -10.64
CA ASN A 3 15.06 13.47 -10.14
C ASN A 3 15.22 12.69 -8.82
N PRO A 4 14.30 12.84 -7.85
CA PRO A 4 14.33 12.04 -6.64
C PRO A 4 14.12 10.55 -6.95
N LEU A 5 14.59 9.68 -6.07
CA LEU A 5 14.34 8.24 -6.21
C LEU A 5 12.87 7.90 -5.92
N PHE A 6 12.31 8.54 -4.88
CA PHE A 6 10.94 8.31 -4.41
C PHE A 6 10.08 9.56 -4.50
N SER A 7 8.81 9.38 -4.88
CA SER A 7 7.76 10.37 -4.67
C SER A 7 6.66 9.75 -3.82
N CYS A 8 6.35 10.42 -2.70
CA CYS A 8 5.22 10.11 -1.84
C CYS A 8 4.07 11.07 -2.14
N VAL A 9 2.88 10.55 -2.45
CA VAL A 9 1.66 11.36 -2.50
C VAL A 9 0.89 11.18 -1.20
N MET A 10 0.54 12.30 -0.56
CA MET A 10 -0.29 12.32 0.65
C MET A 10 -1.61 13.02 0.33
N PRO A 11 -2.71 12.27 0.14
CA PRO A 11 -4.03 12.87 -0.05
C PRO A 11 -4.56 13.40 1.27
N VAL A 12 -5.12 14.59 1.27
CA VAL A 12 -5.61 15.27 2.47
C VAL A 12 -6.96 15.90 2.20
N LYS A 13 -7.90 15.75 3.15
CA LYS A 13 -9.21 16.40 3.13
C LYS A 13 -9.74 16.57 4.55
N GLY A 14 -10.17 17.78 4.90
CA GLY A 14 -10.77 18.07 6.21
C GLY A 14 -9.81 17.92 7.40
N PRO A 15 -10.27 17.48 8.58
CA PRO A 15 -9.45 17.37 9.80
C PRO A 15 -8.26 16.41 9.64
N ARG A 16 -7.10 16.81 10.19
CA ARG A 16 -5.78 16.15 9.97
C ARG A 16 -5.03 15.91 11.28
N PRO A 17 -5.63 15.22 12.25
CA PRO A 17 -5.06 15.16 13.62
C PRO A 17 -3.69 14.46 13.68
N TYR A 18 -3.33 13.64 12.70
CA TYR A 18 -2.10 12.84 12.69
C TYR A 18 -1.12 13.22 11.56
N MET A 19 -1.41 14.26 10.79
CA MET A 19 -0.60 14.65 9.63
C MET A 19 0.84 15.01 10.00
N GLU A 20 1.06 15.65 11.15
CA GLU A 20 2.41 15.98 11.63
C GLU A 20 3.23 14.72 11.88
N GLU A 21 2.62 13.67 12.49
CA GLU A 21 3.28 12.39 12.71
C GLU A 21 3.56 11.66 11.40
N ALA A 22 2.60 11.69 10.46
CA ALA A 22 2.79 11.12 9.12
C ALA A 22 3.97 11.78 8.38
N LEU A 23 4.04 13.12 8.36
CA LEU A 23 5.15 13.88 7.74
C LEU A 23 6.48 13.64 8.48
N ALA A 24 6.47 13.60 9.82
CA ALA A 24 7.66 13.27 10.61
C ALA A 24 8.19 11.88 10.28
N SER A 25 7.31 10.90 10.06
CA SER A 25 7.70 9.53 9.69
C SER A 25 8.38 9.46 8.33
N LEU A 26 7.97 10.31 7.37
CA LEU A 26 8.62 10.45 6.06
C LEU A 26 9.99 11.13 6.20
N ALA A 27 10.06 12.22 6.96
CA ALA A 27 11.33 12.93 7.20
C ALA A 27 12.36 12.02 7.90
N ALA A 28 11.92 11.17 8.83
CA ALA A 28 12.76 10.23 9.57
C ALA A 28 13.36 9.12 8.68
N GLN A 29 12.95 8.98 7.42
CA GLN A 29 13.57 8.02 6.48
C GLN A 29 14.99 8.44 6.07
N GLY A 30 15.39 9.70 6.28
CA GLY A 30 16.76 10.18 6.01
C GLY A 30 17.14 10.17 4.53
N MET A 31 16.17 10.26 3.61
CA MET A 31 16.42 10.18 2.17
C MET A 31 16.91 11.50 1.55
N GLY A 32 16.82 12.64 2.25
CA GLY A 32 17.20 13.94 1.69
C GLY A 32 16.52 14.22 0.35
N ASP A 33 17.32 14.60 -0.65
CA ASP A 33 16.84 14.92 -2.00
C ASP A 33 16.32 13.69 -2.78
N ASP A 34 16.53 12.46 -2.28
CA ASP A 34 16.00 11.23 -2.88
C ASP A 34 14.50 11.00 -2.57
N LEU A 35 13.87 11.83 -1.73
CA LEU A 35 12.44 11.76 -1.42
C LEU A 35 11.77 13.12 -1.65
N GLU A 36 10.76 13.16 -2.50
CA GLU A 36 9.81 14.27 -2.54
C GLU A 36 8.48 13.85 -1.93
N VAL A 37 7.82 14.78 -1.23
CA VAL A 37 6.50 14.59 -0.64
C VAL A 37 5.54 15.59 -1.27
N ILE A 38 4.48 15.09 -1.88
CA ILE A 38 3.44 15.86 -2.54
C ILE A 38 2.17 15.75 -1.73
N VAL A 39 1.83 16.80 -1.00
CA VAL A 39 0.56 16.91 -0.29
C VAL A 39 -0.52 17.35 -1.28
N GLN A 40 -1.44 16.46 -1.59
CA GLN A 40 -2.61 16.76 -2.43
C GLN A 40 -3.79 17.09 -1.53
N ASP A 41 -4.02 18.38 -1.36
CA ASP A 41 -4.99 18.94 -0.43
C ASP A 41 -6.29 19.32 -1.15
N ALA A 42 -7.36 18.58 -0.90
CA ALA A 42 -8.68 18.82 -1.51
C ALA A 42 -9.32 20.16 -1.10
N ASP A 43 -8.87 20.74 0.04
CA ASP A 43 -9.35 22.06 0.48
C ASP A 43 -8.68 23.20 -0.32
N VAL A 44 -7.54 22.93 -0.97
CA VAL A 44 -6.79 23.87 -1.83
C VAL A 44 -7.02 23.59 -3.31
N GLU A 45 -6.91 22.34 -3.72
CA GLU A 45 -7.14 21.86 -5.08
C GLU A 45 -8.21 20.76 -5.03
N PRO A 46 -9.49 21.10 -5.25
CA PRO A 46 -10.60 20.16 -5.13
C PRO A 46 -10.42 18.91 -5.98
N ASP A 47 -10.79 17.77 -5.42
CA ASP A 47 -10.79 16.47 -6.09
C ASP A 47 -12.17 15.79 -6.03
N ALA A 48 -12.36 14.80 -6.91
CA ALA A 48 -13.58 13.99 -6.97
C ALA A 48 -13.54 12.78 -6.00
N GLY A 49 -12.50 12.68 -5.17
CA GLY A 49 -12.27 11.59 -4.23
C GLY A 49 -10.82 11.13 -4.22
N GLN A 50 -10.50 10.16 -3.35
CA GLN A 50 -9.13 9.75 -3.09
C GLN A 50 -8.37 9.27 -4.34
N SER A 51 -9.06 8.57 -5.27
CA SER A 51 -8.46 8.12 -6.54
C SER A 51 -8.04 9.29 -7.43
N ASP A 52 -8.87 10.35 -7.50
CA ASP A 52 -8.56 11.57 -8.24
C ASP A 52 -7.43 12.36 -7.56
N ALA A 53 -7.44 12.43 -6.22
CA ALA A 53 -6.34 13.01 -5.45
C ALA A 53 -5.00 12.31 -5.74
N PHE A 54 -4.98 10.96 -5.79
CA PHE A 54 -3.78 10.22 -6.18
C PHE A 54 -3.35 10.55 -7.60
N ASN A 55 -4.25 10.57 -8.56
CA ASN A 55 -3.92 10.89 -9.95
C ASN A 55 -3.31 12.31 -10.07
N LYS A 56 -3.91 13.30 -9.42
CA LYS A 56 -3.39 14.68 -9.38
C LYS A 56 -2.02 14.76 -8.72
N GLY A 57 -1.85 14.10 -7.58
CA GLY A 57 -0.58 14.06 -6.89
C GLY A 57 0.51 13.37 -7.71
N PHE A 58 0.23 12.19 -8.26
CA PHE A 58 1.21 11.46 -9.08
C PHE A 58 1.52 12.15 -10.41
N ALA A 59 0.62 12.93 -10.97
CA ALA A 59 0.92 13.76 -12.14
C ALA A 59 1.99 14.84 -11.86
N LYS A 60 2.16 15.25 -10.60
CA LYS A 60 3.21 16.19 -10.15
C LYS A 60 4.52 15.49 -9.76
N ALA A 61 4.49 14.18 -9.57
CA ALA A 61 5.61 13.39 -9.08
C ALA A 61 6.74 13.31 -10.10
N ARG A 62 8.01 13.40 -9.61
CA ARG A 62 9.23 13.31 -10.42
C ARG A 62 10.06 12.08 -10.08
N GLY A 63 9.76 11.41 -8.97
CA GLY A 63 10.46 10.23 -8.49
C GLY A 63 10.35 9.04 -9.45
N GLU A 64 11.36 8.22 -9.47
CA GLU A 64 11.36 6.97 -10.25
C GLU A 64 10.40 5.93 -9.66
N TRP A 65 10.33 5.89 -8.32
CA TRP A 65 9.46 5.03 -7.54
C TRP A 65 8.37 5.85 -6.86
N LEU A 66 7.13 5.43 -7.01
CA LEU A 66 5.96 6.07 -6.47
C LEU A 66 5.37 5.24 -5.33
N PHE A 67 4.83 5.92 -4.32
CA PHE A 67 4.00 5.36 -3.27
C PHE A 67 3.11 6.45 -2.69
N TRP A 68 2.18 6.07 -1.82
CA TRP A 68 1.38 7.04 -1.07
C TRP A 68 1.41 6.75 0.41
N LEU A 69 1.13 7.76 1.21
CA LEU A 69 0.90 7.65 2.63
C LEU A 69 -0.31 8.52 2.98
N ASN A 70 -1.33 7.93 3.62
CA ASN A 70 -2.43 8.73 4.11
C ASN A 70 -1.98 9.61 5.28
N ALA A 71 -2.67 10.74 5.50
CA ALA A 71 -2.28 11.71 6.52
C ALA A 71 -2.49 11.23 7.97
N ASP A 72 -3.11 10.08 8.17
CA ASP A 72 -3.33 9.43 9.47
C ASP A 72 -2.46 8.19 9.70
N ASP A 73 -1.66 7.80 8.72
CA ASP A 73 -0.80 6.62 8.75
C ASP A 73 0.67 6.98 9.04
N VAL A 74 1.49 5.96 9.28
CA VAL A 74 2.92 6.12 9.58
C VAL A 74 3.77 5.22 8.70
N LEU A 75 4.81 5.78 8.06
CA LEU A 75 5.85 4.98 7.42
C LEU A 75 6.85 4.50 8.48
N LEU A 76 7.14 3.19 8.50
CA LEU A 76 7.97 2.61 9.55
C LEU A 76 9.46 2.91 9.35
N PRO A 77 10.27 2.94 10.43
CA PRO A 77 11.70 3.23 10.35
C PRO A 77 12.45 2.32 9.37
N GLY A 78 13.24 2.91 8.48
CA GLY A 78 14.04 2.19 7.48
C GLY A 78 13.23 1.55 6.34
N ALA A 79 11.96 1.92 6.18
CA ALA A 79 11.12 1.40 5.09
C ALA A 79 11.70 1.74 3.71
N LEU A 80 12.02 3.01 3.46
CA LEU A 80 12.56 3.45 2.16
C LEU A 80 13.95 2.87 1.89
N GLU A 81 14.81 2.75 2.90
CA GLU A 81 16.11 2.10 2.73
C GLU A 81 15.97 0.61 2.35
N SER A 82 14.99 -0.08 2.94
CA SER A 82 14.69 -1.47 2.61
C SER A 82 14.21 -1.63 1.16
N VAL A 83 13.37 -0.69 0.69
CA VAL A 83 12.91 -0.67 -0.70
C VAL A 83 14.06 -0.34 -1.64
N LYS A 84 14.88 0.69 -1.33
CA LYS A 84 16.07 1.08 -2.12
C LYS A 84 17.06 -0.08 -2.26
N SER A 85 17.34 -0.78 -1.17
CA SER A 85 18.21 -1.97 -1.16
C SER A 85 17.63 -3.10 -2.01
N LYS A 86 16.31 -3.33 -1.93
CA LYS A 86 15.62 -4.34 -2.74
C LYS A 86 15.67 -4.01 -4.22
N VAL A 87 15.39 -2.76 -4.60
CA VAL A 87 15.50 -2.26 -5.98
C VAL A 87 16.89 -2.55 -6.53
N LYS A 88 17.93 -2.08 -5.83
CA LYS A 88 19.32 -2.27 -6.23
C LYS A 88 19.69 -3.75 -6.42
N SER A 89 19.26 -4.61 -5.51
CA SER A 89 19.48 -6.06 -5.59
C SER A 89 18.80 -6.68 -6.81
N GLU A 90 17.55 -6.30 -7.13
CA GLU A 90 16.80 -6.83 -8.26
C GLU A 90 17.36 -6.30 -9.61
N GLU A 91 17.82 -5.06 -9.65
CA GLU A 91 18.49 -4.49 -10.84
C GLU A 91 19.81 -5.19 -11.14
N LEU A 92 20.58 -5.55 -10.10
CA LEU A 92 21.83 -6.31 -10.27
C LEU A 92 21.54 -7.71 -10.85
N LYS A 93 20.47 -8.37 -10.38
CA LYS A 93 20.03 -9.66 -10.93
C LYS A 93 19.56 -9.52 -12.37
N ALA A 94 18.82 -8.46 -12.69
CA ALA A 94 18.36 -8.19 -14.04
C ALA A 94 19.52 -8.00 -15.03
N ARG A 95 20.56 -7.27 -14.64
CA ARG A 95 21.78 -7.10 -15.48
C ARG A 95 22.48 -8.41 -15.82
N ASN A 96 22.41 -9.39 -14.91
CA ASN A 96 23.02 -10.71 -15.05
C ASN A 96 22.04 -11.78 -15.58
N GLY A 97 20.82 -11.41 -15.92
CA GLY A 97 19.75 -12.32 -16.32
C GLY A 97 18.99 -11.84 -17.56
N ASP A 98 17.65 -11.76 -17.45
CA ASP A 98 16.75 -11.42 -18.57
C ASP A 98 16.67 -9.91 -18.90
N GLY A 99 17.48 -9.08 -18.25
CA GLY A 99 17.54 -7.63 -18.49
C GLY A 99 16.39 -6.82 -17.90
N ARG A 100 15.45 -7.48 -17.18
CA ARG A 100 14.24 -6.82 -16.70
C ARG A 100 14.29 -6.63 -15.19
N GLY A 101 14.30 -5.39 -14.69
CA GLY A 101 14.25 -5.03 -13.27
C GLY A 101 12.86 -5.22 -12.63
N VAL A 102 12.76 -5.11 -11.31
CA VAL A 102 11.49 -5.09 -10.58
C VAL A 102 10.70 -3.82 -10.88
N GLU A 103 9.37 -3.93 -10.90
CA GLU A 103 8.48 -2.79 -11.17
C GLU A 103 7.50 -2.51 -10.03
N TRP A 104 7.24 -3.51 -9.16
CA TRP A 104 6.33 -3.38 -8.03
C TRP A 104 6.86 -4.16 -6.83
N ILE A 105 6.99 -3.45 -5.70
CA ILE A 105 7.49 -3.97 -4.43
C ILE A 105 6.43 -3.76 -3.37
N VAL A 106 6.17 -4.76 -2.54
CA VAL A 106 5.29 -4.62 -1.39
C VAL A 106 5.92 -5.17 -0.12
N GLY A 107 5.52 -4.60 1.02
CA GLY A 107 5.88 -5.07 2.34
C GLY A 107 4.69 -5.50 3.17
N ASN A 108 4.97 -5.78 4.45
CA ASN A 108 3.97 -6.08 5.45
C ASN A 108 3.42 -4.78 6.07
N GLN A 109 2.29 -4.89 6.80
CA GLN A 109 1.70 -3.75 7.52
C GLN A 109 1.57 -4.03 9.02
N LEU A 110 1.65 -2.97 9.82
CA LEU A 110 1.16 -2.94 11.19
C LEU A 110 -0.20 -2.27 11.24
N LEU A 111 -1.01 -2.62 12.23
CA LEU A 111 -2.19 -1.89 12.63
C LEU A 111 -1.88 -1.21 13.95
N ILE A 112 -2.14 0.09 14.07
CA ILE A 112 -1.85 0.90 15.27
C ILE A 112 -3.10 1.60 15.77
N ASP A 113 -3.10 1.94 17.07
CA ASP A 113 -4.13 2.77 17.69
C ASP A 113 -3.88 4.28 17.51
N GLU A 114 -4.75 5.10 18.08
CA GLU A 114 -4.65 6.57 18.07
C GLU A 114 -3.35 7.10 18.69
N SER A 115 -2.76 6.34 19.60
CA SER A 115 -1.49 6.66 20.26
C SER A 115 -0.28 6.01 19.59
N SER A 116 -0.41 5.48 18.36
CA SER A 116 0.64 4.80 17.60
C SER A 116 1.16 3.50 18.23
N ASN A 117 0.41 2.86 19.15
CA ASN A 117 0.78 1.56 19.67
C ASN A 117 0.32 0.44 18.72
N VAL A 118 1.15 -0.57 18.54
CA VAL A 118 0.86 -1.71 17.67
C VAL A 118 -0.28 -2.56 18.25
N LEU A 119 -1.34 -2.71 17.47
CA LEU A 119 -2.49 -3.57 17.76
C LEU A 119 -2.32 -4.95 17.12
N ARG A 120 -1.86 -5.00 15.87
CA ARG A 120 -1.76 -6.22 15.07
C ARG A 120 -0.67 -6.14 14.01
N CYS A 121 -0.06 -7.27 13.73
CA CYS A 121 0.83 -7.49 12.61
C CYS A 121 0.08 -8.17 11.47
N SER A 122 0.32 -7.77 10.23
CA SER A 122 -0.28 -8.37 9.04
C SER A 122 0.80 -8.60 7.99
N VAL A 123 1.00 -9.86 7.64
CA VAL A 123 2.00 -10.30 6.67
C VAL A 123 1.37 -10.34 5.28
N GLY A 124 1.95 -9.59 4.34
CA GLY A 124 1.55 -9.60 2.95
C GLY A 124 1.85 -10.94 2.27
N ASN A 125 1.13 -11.24 1.22
CA ASN A 125 1.38 -12.41 0.40
C ASN A 125 2.24 -12.05 -0.82
N GLY A 126 2.96 -13.06 -1.38
CA GLY A 126 3.39 -12.99 -2.77
C GLY A 126 2.19 -12.97 -3.70
N TRP A 127 2.33 -12.43 -4.90
CA TRP A 127 1.24 -12.47 -5.88
C TRP A 127 1.07 -13.88 -6.46
N HIS A 128 -0.19 -14.34 -6.43
CA HIS A 128 -0.63 -15.57 -7.09
C HIS A 128 -1.90 -15.26 -7.87
N ASP A 129 -1.80 -15.17 -9.20
CA ASP A 129 -2.90 -14.77 -10.06
C ASP A 129 -4.15 -15.62 -9.84
N TRP A 130 -4.00 -16.94 -9.79
CA TRP A 130 -5.13 -17.85 -9.57
C TRP A 130 -5.80 -17.64 -8.20
N LEU A 131 -5.03 -17.46 -7.13
CA LEU A 131 -5.60 -17.24 -5.79
C LEU A 131 -6.35 -15.90 -5.72
N TYR A 132 -5.80 -14.85 -6.31
CA TYR A 132 -6.41 -13.52 -6.23
C TYR A 132 -7.59 -13.33 -7.17
N ARG A 133 -7.74 -14.18 -8.20
CA ARG A 133 -8.99 -14.25 -8.96
C ARG A 133 -10.16 -14.77 -8.12
N HIS A 134 -9.89 -15.50 -7.03
CA HIS A 134 -10.90 -16.19 -6.22
C HIS A 134 -10.89 -15.85 -4.75
N ALA A 135 -10.03 -14.94 -4.32
CA ALA A 135 -9.89 -14.53 -2.92
C ALA A 135 -9.43 -13.07 -2.79
N VAL A 136 -9.62 -12.48 -1.61
CA VAL A 136 -9.12 -11.15 -1.27
C VAL A 136 -7.58 -11.14 -1.26
N PRO A 137 -6.91 -10.23 -1.96
CA PRO A 137 -5.47 -10.12 -1.93
C PRO A 137 -4.99 -9.58 -0.57
N HIS A 138 -3.84 -10.09 -0.12
CA HIS A 138 -3.13 -9.58 1.05
C HIS A 138 -1.96 -8.72 0.56
N VAL A 139 -2.28 -7.69 -0.20
CA VAL A 139 -1.39 -6.65 -0.68
C VAL A 139 -1.89 -5.33 -0.12
N TYR A 140 -1.04 -4.62 0.59
CA TYR A 140 -1.45 -3.45 1.36
C TYR A 140 -1.02 -2.16 0.65
N GLY A 141 -1.96 -1.22 0.54
CA GLY A 141 -1.83 0.01 -0.23
C GLY A 141 -0.55 0.79 0.05
N PRO A 142 -0.42 1.53 1.17
CA PRO A 142 0.76 2.36 1.42
C PRO A 142 2.07 1.60 1.68
N SER A 143 2.06 0.25 1.79
CA SER A 143 3.29 -0.54 1.76
C SER A 143 3.68 -1.02 0.35
N SER A 144 3.07 -0.45 -0.67
CA SER A 144 3.32 -0.73 -2.08
C SER A 144 4.09 0.38 -2.74
N PHE A 145 5.21 0.02 -3.37
CA PHE A 145 6.10 0.91 -4.11
C PHE A 145 6.16 0.42 -5.55
N PHE A 146 5.94 1.32 -6.51
CA PHE A 146 5.86 0.94 -7.92
C PHE A 146 6.56 1.96 -8.81
N ARG A 147 7.06 1.48 -9.95
CA ARG A 147 7.68 2.32 -10.97
C ARG A 147 6.66 3.30 -11.53
N ARG A 148 7.11 4.53 -11.81
CA ARG A 148 6.27 5.55 -12.46
C ARG A 148 5.75 5.05 -13.80
N GLU A 149 6.63 4.48 -14.64
CA GLU A 149 6.26 3.95 -15.93
C GLU A 149 5.21 2.83 -15.84
N LEU A 150 5.18 2.09 -14.73
CA LEU A 150 4.12 1.10 -14.51
C LEU A 150 2.77 1.76 -14.27
N LEU A 151 2.70 2.81 -13.43
CA LEU A 151 1.47 3.56 -13.20
C LEU A 151 0.96 4.23 -14.49
N GLU A 152 1.86 4.86 -15.24
CA GLU A 152 1.56 5.49 -16.53
C GLU A 152 1.05 4.46 -17.56
N ARG A 153 1.68 3.30 -17.64
CA ARG A 153 1.31 2.20 -18.56
C ARG A 153 -0.10 1.67 -18.32
N VAL A 154 -0.58 1.72 -17.08
CA VAL A 154 -1.96 1.29 -16.74
C VAL A 154 -2.96 2.43 -16.65
N GLY A 155 -2.54 3.68 -16.89
CA GLY A 155 -3.41 4.85 -16.92
C GLY A 155 -3.84 5.41 -15.56
N GLY A 156 -3.03 5.19 -14.50
CA GLY A 156 -3.30 5.72 -13.15
C GLY A 156 -4.40 4.97 -12.40
N PHE A 157 -4.97 5.63 -11.38
CA PHE A 157 -6.12 5.12 -10.61
C PHE A 157 -7.44 5.34 -11.37
N ASP A 158 -8.38 4.41 -11.25
CA ASP A 158 -9.75 4.61 -11.74
C ASP A 158 -10.48 5.59 -10.79
N ALA A 159 -10.72 6.82 -11.27
CA ALA A 159 -11.34 7.88 -10.48
C ALA A 159 -12.81 7.61 -10.10
N SER A 160 -13.43 6.61 -10.72
CA SER A 160 -14.80 6.18 -10.38
C SER A 160 -14.85 5.29 -9.14
N LEU A 161 -13.71 4.76 -8.68
CA LEU A 161 -13.61 3.88 -7.52
C LEU A 161 -13.26 4.66 -6.25
N HIS A 162 -13.98 4.39 -5.17
CA HIS A 162 -13.82 5.07 -3.88
C HIS A 162 -13.28 4.16 -2.76
N VAL A 163 -13.46 2.85 -2.89
CA VAL A 163 -13.14 1.87 -1.83
C VAL A 163 -12.07 0.87 -2.26
N CYS A 164 -12.15 0.37 -3.49
CA CYS A 164 -11.31 -0.73 -3.98
C CYS A 164 -10.32 -0.29 -5.07
N MET A 165 -9.98 1.01 -5.13
CA MET A 165 -9.07 1.59 -6.13
C MET A 165 -7.66 0.99 -6.12
N ASP A 166 -7.15 0.61 -4.96
CA ASP A 166 -5.86 -0.06 -4.83
C ASP A 166 -5.92 -1.49 -5.38
N TRP A 167 -6.97 -2.23 -5.06
CA TRP A 167 -7.16 -3.59 -5.57
C TRP A 167 -7.32 -3.61 -7.10
N ASP A 168 -8.11 -2.71 -7.67
CA ASP A 168 -8.21 -2.53 -9.13
C ASP A 168 -6.84 -2.22 -9.74
N LEU A 169 -6.07 -1.31 -9.14
CA LEU A 169 -4.72 -0.96 -9.60
C LEU A 169 -3.79 -2.19 -9.61
N TRP A 170 -3.83 -3.01 -8.56
CA TRP A 170 -3.02 -4.24 -8.49
C TRP A 170 -3.39 -5.25 -9.58
N ILE A 171 -4.67 -5.41 -9.88
CA ILE A 171 -5.12 -6.26 -10.99
C ILE A 171 -4.58 -5.73 -12.32
N ARG A 172 -4.65 -4.42 -12.55
CA ARG A 172 -4.12 -3.81 -13.79
C ARG A 172 -2.60 -3.91 -13.89
N PHE A 173 -1.87 -3.76 -12.79
CA PHE A 173 -0.42 -3.99 -12.76
C PHE A 173 -0.07 -5.43 -13.18
N MET A 174 -0.78 -6.42 -12.65
CA MET A 174 -0.53 -7.82 -12.98
C MET A 174 -0.88 -8.13 -14.43
N ARG A 175 -1.98 -7.59 -14.95
CA ARG A 175 -2.36 -7.72 -16.38
C ARG A 175 -1.35 -7.07 -17.31
N ALA A 176 -0.72 -6.00 -16.89
CA ALA A 176 0.37 -5.35 -17.61
C ALA A 176 1.71 -6.10 -17.49
N GLY A 177 1.73 -7.27 -16.85
CA GLY A 177 2.94 -8.09 -16.68
C GLY A 177 3.95 -7.52 -15.69
N ALA A 178 3.49 -6.74 -14.70
CA ALA A 178 4.38 -6.14 -13.70
C ALA A 178 5.18 -7.18 -12.93
N ARG A 179 6.49 -6.95 -12.83
CA ARG A 179 7.37 -7.81 -12.04
C ARG A 179 7.31 -7.43 -10.57
N PHE A 180 6.58 -8.25 -9.84
CA PHE A 180 6.30 -8.12 -8.43
C PHE A 180 7.40 -8.74 -7.56
N ARG A 181 7.76 -8.06 -6.46
CA ARG A 181 8.59 -8.61 -5.38
C ARG A 181 8.03 -8.24 -4.02
N ARG A 182 8.19 -9.13 -3.06
CA ARG A 182 7.84 -8.90 -1.65
C ARG A 182 9.11 -8.64 -0.85
N ILE A 183 9.01 -7.70 0.08
CA ILE A 183 9.97 -7.51 1.18
C ILE A 183 9.34 -8.07 2.44
N ASP A 184 10.07 -8.92 3.16
CA ASP A 184 9.58 -9.51 4.41
C ASP A 184 9.87 -8.58 5.60
N ARG A 185 9.34 -7.35 5.51
CA ARG A 185 9.43 -6.31 6.53
C ARG A 185 8.12 -5.54 6.62
N TYR A 186 7.83 -5.04 7.82
CA TYR A 186 6.76 -4.07 8.03
C TYR A 186 7.26 -2.72 7.53
N LEU A 187 6.58 -2.16 6.53
CA LEU A 187 6.96 -0.89 5.91
C LEU A 187 6.04 0.24 6.32
N TRP A 188 4.82 -0.07 6.71
CA TRP A 188 3.75 0.88 6.95
C TRP A 188 2.89 0.46 8.13
N ALA A 189 2.37 1.44 8.87
CA ALA A 189 1.41 1.28 9.94
C ALA A 189 0.10 2.02 9.62
N LEU A 190 -0.99 1.25 9.50
CA LEU A 190 -2.36 1.75 9.35
C LEU A 190 -2.90 2.15 10.72
N ARG A 191 -3.35 3.40 10.86
CA ARG A 191 -3.97 3.89 12.09
C ARG A 191 -5.47 3.59 12.11
N GLN A 192 -5.91 3.04 13.24
CA GLN A 192 -7.33 2.92 13.58
C GLN A 192 -7.73 4.02 14.56
N TRP A 193 -8.68 4.87 14.15
CA TRP A 193 -9.26 5.94 14.94
C TRP A 193 -10.68 6.23 14.45
N GLU A 194 -11.51 6.87 15.28
CA GLU A 194 -12.93 7.08 14.98
C GLU A 194 -13.22 7.80 13.65
N GLY A 195 -12.35 8.71 13.23
CA GLY A 195 -12.46 9.41 11.94
C GLY A 195 -11.89 8.65 10.74
N SER A 196 -11.25 7.49 10.93
CA SER A 196 -10.66 6.74 9.83
C SER A 196 -11.73 6.10 8.95
N LYS A 197 -11.48 6.08 7.65
CA LYS A 197 -12.37 5.49 6.64
C LYS A 197 -12.65 4.00 6.90
N THR A 198 -11.69 3.30 7.50
CA THR A 198 -11.77 1.86 7.79
C THR A 198 -12.52 1.52 9.08
N GLN A 199 -12.79 2.52 9.95
CA GLN A 199 -13.49 2.33 11.22
C GLN A 199 -14.87 3.01 11.29
N ARG A 200 -15.27 3.75 10.27
CA ARG A 200 -16.63 4.29 10.24
C ARG A 200 -17.60 3.14 10.39
N PRO A 201 -18.53 3.22 11.38
CA PRO A 201 -19.63 2.27 11.40
C PRO A 201 -20.34 2.44 10.06
N HIS A 202 -20.20 1.44 9.23
CA HIS A 202 -20.96 1.35 8.01
C HIS A 202 -22.41 1.17 8.45
N ASP A 203 -23.25 2.19 8.26
CA ASP A 203 -24.66 1.88 8.23
C ASP A 203 -24.88 0.82 7.12
N ALA A 204 -25.95 0.05 7.23
CA ALA A 204 -26.18 -1.07 6.31
C ALA A 204 -26.26 -0.60 4.83
N GLU A 205 -26.62 0.65 4.59
CA GLU A 205 -26.75 1.23 3.25
C GLU A 205 -25.40 1.63 2.67
N GLU A 206 -24.53 2.28 3.44
CA GLU A 206 -23.17 2.64 3.01
C GLU A 206 -22.32 1.39 2.79
N GLY A 207 -22.39 0.42 3.71
CA GLY A 207 -21.72 -0.87 3.57
C GLY A 207 -22.19 -1.64 2.33
N GLY A 208 -23.49 -1.56 2.02
CA GLY A 208 -24.08 -2.14 0.80
C GLY A 208 -23.52 -1.50 -0.46
N ARG A 209 -23.40 -0.17 -0.51
CA ARG A 209 -22.82 0.56 -1.67
C ARG A 209 -21.34 0.24 -1.87
N GLN A 210 -20.57 0.22 -0.79
CA GLN A 210 -19.14 -0.14 -0.84
C GLN A 210 -18.93 -1.56 -1.35
N TRP A 211 -19.73 -2.50 -0.86
CA TRP A 211 -19.69 -3.88 -1.32
C TRP A 211 -20.12 -4.02 -2.79
N ALA A 212 -21.12 -3.25 -3.24
CA ALA A 212 -21.55 -3.23 -4.63
C ALA A 212 -20.41 -2.73 -5.56
N GLU A 213 -19.65 -1.70 -5.15
CA GLU A 213 -18.47 -1.24 -5.89
C GLU A 213 -17.42 -2.37 -6.03
N VAL A 214 -17.11 -3.06 -4.93
CA VAL A 214 -16.17 -4.19 -4.95
C VAL A 214 -16.64 -5.30 -5.88
N VAL A 215 -17.92 -5.68 -5.80
CA VAL A 215 -18.48 -6.74 -6.66
C VAL A 215 -18.43 -6.35 -8.14
N GLU A 216 -18.78 -5.11 -8.47
CA GLU A 216 -18.74 -4.63 -9.85
C GLU A 216 -17.30 -4.55 -10.38
N MET A 217 -16.35 -4.05 -9.57
CA MET A 217 -14.93 -4.03 -9.92
C MET A 217 -14.40 -5.45 -10.18
N LEU A 218 -14.76 -6.43 -9.33
CA LEU A 218 -14.38 -7.82 -9.52
C LEU A 218 -14.99 -8.41 -10.79
N ARG A 219 -16.30 -8.17 -11.03
CA ARG A 219 -17.00 -8.63 -12.22
C ARG A 219 -16.37 -8.07 -13.51
N LYS A 220 -16.08 -6.78 -13.54
CA LYS A 220 -15.40 -6.09 -14.66
C LYS A 220 -14.01 -6.71 -14.95
N ASN A 221 -13.41 -7.28 -13.94
CA ASN A 221 -12.09 -7.87 -14.00
C ASN A 221 -12.09 -9.42 -14.10
N ASP A 222 -13.22 -10.07 -14.32
CA ASP A 222 -13.36 -11.54 -14.33
C ASP A 222 -12.82 -12.20 -13.05
N PHE A 223 -12.99 -11.54 -11.91
CA PHE A 223 -12.61 -12.01 -10.59
C PHE A 223 -13.85 -12.32 -9.77
N SER A 224 -13.76 -13.28 -8.86
CA SER A 224 -14.85 -13.62 -7.95
C SER A 224 -14.32 -14.15 -6.64
N ILE A 225 -14.85 -13.65 -5.53
CA ILE A 225 -14.52 -14.21 -4.21
C ILE A 225 -15.33 -15.49 -4.01
N THR A 226 -14.63 -16.60 -3.85
CA THR A 226 -15.26 -17.92 -3.62
C THR A 226 -14.83 -18.50 -2.29
N ARG A 227 -15.70 -19.35 -1.69
CA ARG A 227 -15.36 -20.08 -0.46
C ARG A 227 -14.12 -20.97 -0.65
N GLY A 228 -14.00 -21.62 -1.82
CA GLY A 228 -12.84 -22.44 -2.16
C GLY A 228 -11.55 -21.62 -2.27
N GLY A 229 -11.58 -20.45 -2.95
CA GLY A 229 -10.46 -19.53 -3.05
C GLY A 229 -10.00 -19.01 -1.70
N MET A 230 -10.95 -18.63 -0.84
CA MET A 230 -10.65 -18.18 0.53
C MET A 230 -10.01 -19.30 1.37
N LEU A 231 -10.50 -20.54 1.26
CA LEU A 231 -9.92 -21.70 1.96
C LEU A 231 -8.50 -21.98 1.48
N LEU A 232 -8.28 -21.99 0.18
CA LEU A 232 -6.95 -22.21 -0.42
C LEU A 232 -5.96 -21.10 -0.05
N THR A 233 -6.41 -19.86 0.01
CA THR A 233 -5.57 -18.75 0.49
C THR A 233 -5.17 -18.93 1.96
N ARG A 234 -6.09 -19.37 2.82
CA ARG A 234 -5.80 -19.68 4.23
C ARG A 234 -4.78 -20.81 4.34
N LEU A 235 -4.97 -21.89 3.58
CA LEU A 235 -4.04 -23.03 3.55
C LEU A 235 -2.65 -22.59 3.07
N TRP A 236 -2.61 -21.82 1.97
CA TRP A 236 -1.37 -21.29 1.43
C TRP A 236 -0.63 -20.39 2.45
N ARG A 237 -1.35 -19.50 3.15
CA ARG A 237 -0.78 -18.64 4.22
C ARG A 237 -0.25 -19.46 5.40
N THR A 238 -0.93 -20.57 5.75
CA THR A 238 -0.48 -21.49 6.79
C THR A 238 0.83 -22.18 6.39
N LEU A 239 0.88 -22.74 5.17
CA LEU A 239 2.06 -23.44 4.65
C LEU A 239 3.28 -22.52 4.50
N ASN A 240 3.07 -21.24 4.17
CA ASN A 240 4.14 -20.25 4.09
C ASN A 240 4.49 -19.60 5.44
N GLY A 241 3.91 -20.06 6.54
CA GLY A 241 4.22 -19.57 7.88
C GLY A 241 3.75 -18.14 8.19
N ASN A 242 2.88 -17.54 7.35
CA ASN A 242 2.43 -16.16 7.55
C ASN A 242 1.72 -15.97 8.89
N TYR A 243 0.82 -16.89 9.26
CA TYR A 243 0.11 -16.83 10.56
C TYR A 243 1.05 -17.02 11.75
N LEU A 244 2.09 -17.88 11.60
CA LEU A 244 3.10 -18.05 12.64
C LEU A 244 3.93 -16.77 12.82
N THR A 245 4.30 -16.12 11.71
CA THR A 245 5.00 -14.83 11.73
C THR A 245 4.13 -13.75 12.37
N GLU A 246 2.87 -13.61 11.98
CA GLU A 246 1.92 -12.66 12.56
C GLU A 246 1.73 -12.89 14.07
N TRP A 247 1.63 -14.14 14.50
CA TRP A 247 1.51 -14.48 15.92
C TRP A 247 2.80 -14.16 16.70
N ARG A 248 3.95 -14.59 16.20
CA ARG A 248 5.25 -14.34 16.83
C ARG A 248 5.54 -12.85 16.96
N ASP A 249 5.37 -12.11 15.85
CA ASP A 249 5.63 -10.69 15.80
C ASP A 249 4.58 -9.90 16.59
N GLY A 250 3.32 -10.34 16.57
CA GLY A 250 2.28 -9.78 17.40
C GLY A 250 2.57 -9.89 18.90
N ARG A 251 3.17 -11.01 19.36
CA ARG A 251 3.63 -11.13 20.76
C ARG A 251 4.80 -10.20 21.10
N ARG A 252 5.67 -9.94 20.13
CA ARG A 252 6.87 -9.09 20.31
C ARG A 252 6.55 -7.61 20.23
N LEU A 253 5.64 -7.21 19.32
CA LEU A 253 5.44 -5.81 18.94
C LEU A 253 4.17 -5.18 19.54
N ARG A 254 3.16 -5.97 19.94
CA ARG A 254 1.91 -5.45 20.47
C ARG A 254 2.15 -4.51 21.66
N GLY A 255 1.52 -3.33 21.61
CA GLY A 255 1.66 -2.26 22.61
C GLY A 255 2.94 -1.43 22.50
N ARG A 256 3.88 -1.77 21.60
CA ARG A 256 5.03 -0.91 21.32
C ARG A 256 4.66 0.23 20.39
N LYS A 257 5.39 1.33 20.46
CA LYS A 257 5.24 2.43 19.51
C LYS A 257 5.70 2.02 18.11
N ALA A 258 4.95 2.40 17.09
CA ALA A 258 5.30 2.10 15.70
C ALA A 258 6.70 2.62 15.33
N ALA A 259 7.07 3.80 15.81
CA ALA A 259 8.39 4.40 15.58
C ALA A 259 9.57 3.59 16.17
N GLU A 260 9.31 2.67 17.11
CA GLU A 260 10.31 1.79 17.72
C GLU A 260 10.37 0.42 17.02
N CYS A 261 9.44 0.16 16.09
CA CYS A 261 9.36 -1.11 15.39
C CYS A 261 10.25 -1.07 14.14
N VAL A 262 11.53 -1.38 14.34
CA VAL A 262 12.42 -1.69 13.22
C VAL A 262 12.08 -3.11 12.77
N GLY A 263 11.62 -3.22 11.52
CA GLY A 263 11.22 -4.49 10.92
C GLY A 263 12.39 -5.42 10.61
#